data_b0be96a0231d0bef619cc3bb5575e868
#
_entry.id   b0be96a0231d0bef619cc3bb5575e868
#
_cell.length_a   1.000
_cell.length_b   1.000
_cell.length_c   1.000
_cell.angle_alpha   90.00
_cell.angle_beta   90.00
_cell.angle_gamma   90.00
#
_symmetry.space_group_name_H-M   'P 1'
#
loop_
_entity.id
_entity.type
_entity.pdbx_description
1 polymer ?
#
loop_
_entity_poly.entity_id
_entity_poly.type
_entity_poly.pdbx_seq_one_letter_code
_entity_poly.pdbx_strand_id
1 'polypeptide(L)'
;MQPNAGAQGEYAGLMVIRKYHLDRGEPNRNICLIPSSAHGTNPASAQMVGMKVVVVNCDKEGNVDFDDLTKKAEQHSENLGALMVTYPSTHGVFEEKITDICELVHKHGGQVYMDGANLNALVGVAKPGNFGPDVCHINSVSYTHLTLPTIFRV
;
A
#
# COMPACT_ATOMS: atom_id res chain seq x y z
N MET A 1 12.30 -3.76 10.95
CA MET A 1 11.97 -2.51 11.66
C MET A 1 10.64 -2.70 12.36
N GLN A 2 10.47 -2.19 13.57
CA GLN A 2 9.25 -2.35 14.36
C GLN A 2 8.74 -0.97 14.81
N PRO A 3 7.93 -0.30 13.97
CA PRO A 3 7.29 0.97 14.33
C PRO A 3 6.31 0.80 15.49
N ASN A 4 6.10 1.85 16.28
CA ASN A 4 5.19 1.82 17.42
C ASN A 4 3.71 1.94 17.05
N ALA A 5 3.40 2.31 15.80
CA ALA A 5 2.03 2.45 15.29
C ALA A 5 2.01 2.22 13.77
N GLY A 6 0.83 1.87 13.23
CA GLY A 6 0.62 1.69 11.78
C GLY A 6 1.04 2.92 10.98
N ALA A 7 0.62 4.12 11.39
CA ALA A 7 0.99 5.36 10.71
C ALA A 7 2.51 5.62 10.68
N GLN A 8 3.24 5.19 11.70
CA GLN A 8 4.70 5.25 11.69
C GLN A 8 5.30 4.22 10.73
N GLY A 9 4.65 3.06 10.57
CA GLY A 9 4.99 2.07 9.55
C GLY A 9 4.77 2.62 8.15
N GLU A 10 3.63 3.28 7.90
CA GLU A 10 3.33 3.96 6.64
C GLU A 10 4.40 4.99 6.30
N TYR A 11 4.70 5.89 7.23
CA TYR A 11 5.72 6.92 7.05
C TYR A 11 7.10 6.31 6.75
N ALA A 12 7.54 5.35 7.55
CA ALA A 12 8.84 4.70 7.37
C ALA A 12 8.95 3.98 6.01
N GLY A 13 7.92 3.25 5.60
CA GLY A 13 7.93 2.52 4.34
C GLY A 13 7.87 3.45 3.12
N LEU A 14 7.08 4.52 3.18
CA LEU A 14 7.06 5.52 2.11
C LEU A 14 8.38 6.31 2.03
N MET A 15 9.06 6.56 3.17
CA MET A 15 10.42 7.11 3.17
C MET A 15 11.41 6.20 2.43
N VAL A 16 11.30 4.88 2.60
CA VAL A 16 12.14 3.90 1.89
C VAL A 16 11.91 4.02 0.39
N ILE A 17 10.64 4.04 -0.04
CA ILE A 17 10.31 4.22 -1.46
C ILE A 17 10.83 5.55 -1.99
N ARG A 18 10.64 6.64 -1.23
CA ARG A 18 11.13 7.97 -1.64
C ARG A 18 12.65 7.96 -1.77
N LYS A 19 13.36 7.37 -0.81
CA LYS A 19 14.82 7.24 -0.84
C LYS A 19 15.29 6.38 -2.01
N TYR A 20 14.60 5.28 -2.31
CA TYR A 20 14.89 4.43 -3.45
C TYR A 20 14.92 5.23 -4.77
N HIS A 21 13.91 6.06 -5.04
CA HIS A 21 13.88 6.89 -6.23
C HIS A 21 14.98 7.97 -6.23
N LEU A 22 15.25 8.59 -5.08
CA LEU A 22 16.33 9.59 -4.97
C LEU A 22 17.71 8.99 -5.28
N ASP A 23 17.99 7.78 -4.76
CA ASP A 23 19.27 7.10 -4.98
C ASP A 23 19.47 6.65 -6.44
N ARG A 24 18.37 6.48 -7.17
CA ARG A 24 18.39 6.20 -8.62
C ARG A 24 18.50 7.46 -9.49
N GLY A 25 18.55 8.64 -8.87
CA GLY A 25 18.57 9.90 -9.61
C GLY A 25 17.23 10.31 -10.20
N GLU A 26 16.12 9.82 -9.63
CA GLU A 26 14.75 10.07 -10.09
C GLU A 26 13.95 10.91 -9.07
N PRO A 27 14.40 12.13 -8.70
CA PRO A 27 13.75 12.94 -7.66
C PRO A 27 12.34 13.42 -8.06
N ASN A 28 12.03 13.41 -9.35
CA ASN A 28 10.72 13.76 -9.91
C ASN A 28 9.66 12.69 -9.68
N ARG A 29 10.01 11.44 -9.33
CA ARG A 29 9.06 10.37 -8.98
C ARG A 29 8.47 10.60 -7.58
N ASN A 30 7.52 11.52 -7.51
CA ASN A 30 6.92 11.98 -6.26
C ASN A 30 5.39 11.92 -6.24
N ILE A 31 4.76 11.28 -7.23
CA ILE A 31 3.33 11.02 -7.24
C ILE A 31 3.06 9.72 -6.48
N CYS A 32 2.09 9.76 -5.55
CA CYS A 32 1.56 8.59 -4.86
C CYS A 32 0.09 8.41 -5.24
N LEU A 33 -0.23 7.30 -5.91
CA LEU A 33 -1.60 6.91 -6.18
C LEU A 33 -2.20 6.28 -4.93
N ILE A 34 -3.41 6.67 -4.55
CA ILE A 34 -4.09 6.15 -3.36
C ILE A 34 -5.56 5.93 -3.68
N PRO A 35 -6.10 4.69 -3.50
CA PRO A 35 -7.52 4.43 -3.68
C PRO A 35 -8.39 5.26 -2.74
N SER A 36 -9.57 5.66 -3.21
CA SER A 36 -10.53 6.46 -2.42
C SER A 36 -11.05 5.72 -1.18
N SER A 37 -10.93 4.38 -1.15
CA SER A 37 -11.25 3.54 0.00
C SER A 37 -10.16 3.50 1.08
N ALA A 38 -9.00 4.12 0.85
CA ALA A 38 -7.88 4.06 1.78
C ALA A 38 -8.20 4.80 3.10
N HIS A 39 -7.55 4.38 4.18
CA HIS A 39 -7.62 5.08 5.45
C HIS A 39 -7.03 6.49 5.34
N GLY A 40 -7.60 7.45 6.07
CA GLY A 40 -7.19 8.86 6.01
C GLY A 40 -5.72 9.13 6.40
N THR A 41 -5.07 8.20 7.10
CA THR A 41 -3.64 8.32 7.42
C THR A 41 -2.74 8.09 6.21
N ASN A 42 -3.19 7.32 5.21
CA ASN A 42 -2.40 6.99 4.03
C ASN A 42 -2.01 8.24 3.22
N PRO A 43 -2.96 9.13 2.82
CA PRO A 43 -2.60 10.37 2.14
C PRO A 43 -1.78 11.31 3.03
N ALA A 44 -2.03 11.34 4.34
CA ALA A 44 -1.24 12.16 5.27
C ALA A 44 0.22 11.68 5.32
N SER A 45 0.46 10.39 5.44
CA SER A 45 1.80 9.80 5.43
C SER A 45 2.54 10.05 4.11
N ALA A 46 1.84 9.95 2.98
CA ALA A 46 2.41 10.26 1.67
C ALA A 46 2.83 11.74 1.54
N GLN A 47 2.00 12.66 2.03
CA GLN A 47 2.35 14.09 2.04
C GLN A 47 3.53 14.39 2.96
N MET A 48 3.63 13.74 4.12
CA MET A 48 4.74 13.91 5.06
C MET A 48 6.11 13.54 4.47
N VAL A 49 6.16 12.57 3.55
CA VAL A 49 7.41 12.21 2.83
C VAL A 49 7.64 13.03 1.57
N GLY A 50 6.83 14.06 1.33
CA GLY A 50 6.96 14.97 0.18
C GLY A 50 6.37 14.41 -1.12
N MET A 51 5.49 13.41 -1.05
CA MET A 51 4.77 12.93 -2.21
C MET A 51 3.47 13.70 -2.43
N LYS A 52 3.07 13.84 -3.69
CA LYS A 52 1.78 14.41 -4.09
C LYS A 52 0.78 13.28 -4.27
N VAL A 53 -0.35 13.39 -3.58
CA VAL A 53 -1.40 12.36 -3.62
C VAL A 53 -2.29 12.58 -4.85
N VAL A 54 -2.51 11.50 -5.60
CA VAL A 54 -3.51 11.41 -6.66
C VAL A 54 -4.47 10.28 -6.29
N VAL A 55 -5.74 10.62 -6.11
CA VAL A 55 -6.77 9.67 -5.70
C VAL A 55 -7.19 8.81 -6.88
N VAL A 56 -7.25 7.50 -6.69
CA VAL A 56 -7.81 6.52 -7.63
C VAL A 56 -9.22 6.16 -7.17
N ASN A 57 -10.16 6.11 -8.09
CA ASN A 57 -11.53 5.73 -7.76
C ASN A 57 -11.63 4.26 -7.38
N CYS A 58 -12.67 3.93 -6.63
CA CYS A 58 -13.11 2.57 -6.39
C CYS A 58 -14.45 2.32 -7.09
N ASP A 59 -14.71 1.08 -7.45
CA ASP A 59 -16.00 0.66 -7.97
C ASP A 59 -17.09 0.63 -6.88
N LYS A 60 -18.31 0.25 -7.25
CA LYS A 60 -19.44 0.17 -6.30
C LYS A 60 -19.29 -0.94 -5.26
N GLU A 61 -18.42 -1.90 -5.53
CA GLU A 61 -18.12 -3.05 -4.68
C GLU A 61 -16.94 -2.78 -3.74
N GLY A 62 -16.24 -1.64 -3.94
CA GLY A 62 -15.10 -1.19 -3.13
C GLY A 62 -13.75 -1.68 -3.63
N ASN A 63 -13.68 -2.32 -4.80
CA ASN A 63 -12.40 -2.66 -5.44
C ASN A 63 -11.79 -1.41 -6.09
N VAL A 64 -10.50 -1.45 -6.31
CA VAL A 64 -9.81 -0.42 -7.08
C VAL A 64 -10.32 -0.41 -8.51
N ASP A 65 -10.78 0.74 -9.00
CA ASP A 65 -11.15 0.91 -10.40
C ASP A 65 -9.88 0.80 -11.27
N PHE A 66 -9.72 -0.35 -11.91
CA PHE A 66 -8.52 -0.67 -12.68
C PHE A 66 -8.35 0.22 -13.91
N ASP A 67 -9.44 0.65 -14.52
CA ASP A 67 -9.38 1.55 -15.69
C ASP A 67 -8.93 2.96 -15.27
N ASP A 68 -9.46 3.47 -14.15
CA ASP A 68 -9.04 4.75 -13.59
C ASP A 68 -7.58 4.70 -13.12
N LEU A 69 -7.17 3.59 -12.48
CA LEU A 69 -5.78 3.35 -12.09
C LEU A 69 -4.85 3.36 -13.29
N THR A 70 -5.20 2.63 -14.35
CA THR A 70 -4.40 2.55 -15.59
C THR A 70 -4.22 3.94 -16.19
N LYS A 71 -5.31 4.68 -16.36
CA LYS A 71 -5.29 6.05 -16.90
C LYS A 71 -4.39 6.98 -16.10
N LYS A 72 -4.47 6.90 -14.75
CA LYS A 72 -3.65 7.75 -13.87
C LYS A 72 -2.19 7.32 -13.86
N ALA A 73 -1.91 6.02 -13.90
CA ALA A 73 -0.55 5.51 -14.01
C ALA A 73 0.13 5.95 -15.32
N GLU A 74 -0.60 5.90 -16.43
CA GLU A 74 -0.12 6.40 -17.72
C GLU A 74 0.10 7.92 -17.70
N GLN A 75 -0.86 8.68 -17.19
CA GLN A 75 -0.78 10.14 -17.08
C GLN A 75 0.42 10.61 -16.27
N HIS A 76 0.78 9.86 -15.22
CA HIS A 76 1.87 10.20 -14.31
C HIS A 76 3.11 9.32 -14.46
N SER A 77 3.24 8.58 -15.55
CA SER A 77 4.27 7.57 -15.76
C SER A 77 5.70 8.06 -15.45
N GLU A 78 6.03 9.30 -15.80
CA GLU A 78 7.36 9.86 -15.54
C GLU A 78 7.58 10.25 -14.07
N ASN A 79 6.50 10.53 -13.35
CA ASN A 79 6.53 11.03 -11.98
C ASN A 79 5.94 10.05 -10.94
N LEU A 80 5.46 8.89 -11.39
CA LEU A 80 4.89 7.89 -10.52
C LEU A 80 5.96 7.33 -9.58
N GLY A 81 5.84 7.62 -8.29
CA GLY A 81 6.72 7.13 -7.25
C GLY A 81 6.16 5.94 -6.52
N ALA A 82 4.88 5.98 -6.18
CA ALA A 82 4.24 4.90 -5.43
C ALA A 82 2.75 4.73 -5.74
N LEU A 83 2.26 3.51 -5.56
CA LEU A 83 0.86 3.22 -5.21
C LEU A 83 0.82 2.78 -3.75
N MET A 84 -0.13 3.29 -2.99
CA MET A 84 -0.38 2.83 -1.62
C MET A 84 -1.76 2.18 -1.57
N VAL A 85 -1.81 0.87 -1.35
CA VAL A 85 -3.04 0.06 -1.35
C VAL A 85 -3.19 -0.70 -0.04
N THR A 86 -4.40 -0.73 0.52
CA THR A 86 -4.72 -1.51 1.72
C THR A 86 -5.22 -2.89 1.34
N TYR A 87 -4.67 -3.95 1.92
CA TYR A 87 -5.07 -5.32 1.62
C TYR A 87 -5.18 -6.18 2.89
N PRO A 88 -6.34 -6.79 3.18
CA PRO A 88 -7.66 -6.50 2.59
C PRO A 88 -8.05 -5.02 2.75
N SER A 89 -8.94 -4.52 1.88
CA SER A 89 -9.32 -3.10 1.89
C SER A 89 -10.02 -2.70 3.20
N THR A 90 -10.13 -1.39 3.44
CA THR A 90 -10.88 -0.84 4.57
C THR A 90 -12.34 -1.29 4.60
N HIS A 91 -12.89 -1.62 3.46
CA HIS A 91 -14.25 -2.17 3.32
C HIS A 91 -14.31 -3.71 3.45
N GLY A 92 -13.19 -4.37 3.76
CA GLY A 92 -13.10 -5.83 3.88
C GLY A 92 -13.08 -6.56 2.55
N VAL A 93 -12.84 -5.86 1.46
CA VAL A 93 -12.78 -6.44 0.11
C VAL A 93 -11.38 -6.99 -0.16
N PHE A 94 -11.35 -8.20 -0.71
CA PHE A 94 -10.13 -8.79 -1.26
C PHE A 94 -10.00 -8.34 -2.72
N GLU A 95 -8.99 -7.52 -2.99
CA GLU A 95 -8.70 -7.07 -4.35
C GLU A 95 -8.20 -8.25 -5.19
N GLU A 96 -9.07 -8.80 -6.04
CA GLU A 96 -8.76 -9.97 -6.88
C GLU A 96 -7.64 -9.67 -7.88
N LYS A 97 -7.55 -8.41 -8.33
CA LYS A 97 -6.56 -7.95 -9.31
C LYS A 97 -5.27 -7.40 -8.68
N ILE A 98 -4.99 -7.72 -7.40
CA ILE A 98 -3.84 -7.13 -6.70
C ILE A 98 -2.52 -7.36 -7.44
N THR A 99 -2.33 -8.50 -8.06
CA THR A 99 -1.13 -8.81 -8.84
C THR A 99 -1.04 -7.93 -10.08
N ASP A 100 -2.14 -7.81 -10.85
CA ASP A 100 -2.20 -6.97 -12.05
C ASP A 100 -1.97 -5.49 -11.71
N ILE A 101 -2.49 -5.05 -10.55
CA ILE A 101 -2.28 -3.70 -10.00
C ILE A 101 -0.79 -3.46 -9.72
N CYS A 102 -0.11 -4.40 -9.07
CA CYS A 102 1.32 -4.30 -8.79
C CYS A 102 2.13 -4.24 -10.10
N GLU A 103 1.85 -5.13 -11.04
CA GLU A 103 2.52 -5.18 -12.34
C GLU A 103 2.34 -3.89 -13.14
N LEU A 104 1.12 -3.34 -13.15
CA LEU A 104 0.83 -2.08 -13.80
C LEU A 104 1.68 -0.93 -13.22
N VAL A 105 1.75 -0.81 -11.91
CA VAL A 105 2.53 0.24 -11.24
C VAL A 105 4.02 0.09 -11.53
N HIS A 106 4.54 -1.12 -11.46
CA HIS A 106 5.94 -1.42 -11.79
C HIS A 106 6.28 -1.09 -13.25
N LYS A 107 5.37 -1.42 -14.18
CA LYS A 107 5.53 -1.07 -15.61
C LYS A 107 5.75 0.43 -15.82
N HIS A 108 5.14 1.27 -14.98
CA HIS A 108 5.29 2.73 -15.02
C HIS A 108 6.40 3.24 -14.07
N GLY A 109 7.22 2.35 -13.51
CA GLY A 109 8.38 2.69 -12.69
C GLY A 109 8.07 3.08 -11.25
N GLY A 110 6.82 2.97 -10.82
CA GLY A 110 6.41 3.16 -9.43
C GLY A 110 6.71 1.94 -8.55
N GLN A 111 6.65 2.12 -7.24
CA GLN A 111 6.75 1.06 -6.24
C GLN A 111 5.41 0.86 -5.55
N VAL A 112 5.11 -0.36 -5.09
CA VAL A 112 3.86 -0.67 -4.42
C VAL A 112 4.07 -0.78 -2.92
N TYR A 113 3.40 0.11 -2.18
CA TYR A 113 3.27 0.03 -0.73
C TYR A 113 1.95 -0.66 -0.37
N MET A 114 2.03 -1.79 0.31
CA MET A 114 0.86 -2.50 0.83
C MET A 114 0.65 -2.14 2.30
N ASP A 115 -0.46 -1.47 2.58
CA ASP A 115 -0.96 -1.29 3.94
C ASP A 115 -1.60 -2.60 4.40
N GLY A 116 -0.88 -3.32 5.25
CA GLY A 116 -1.26 -4.59 5.82
C GLY A 116 -1.88 -4.47 7.22
N ALA A 117 -2.51 -3.33 7.56
CA ALA A 117 -3.19 -3.18 8.85
C ALA A 117 -4.25 -4.26 9.09
N ASN A 118 -4.89 -4.74 8.03
CA ASN A 118 -5.90 -5.81 8.08
C ASN A 118 -5.33 -7.20 7.76
N LEU A 119 -4.06 -7.29 7.33
CA LEU A 119 -3.46 -8.53 6.83
C LEU A 119 -3.27 -9.58 7.93
N ASN A 120 -3.23 -9.20 9.19
CA ASN A 120 -3.15 -10.12 10.33
C ASN A 120 -4.32 -11.13 10.38
N ALA A 121 -5.49 -10.79 9.82
CA ALA A 121 -6.59 -11.73 9.64
C ALA A 121 -6.26 -12.85 8.65
N LEU A 122 -5.25 -12.67 7.82
CA LEU A 122 -4.85 -13.58 6.74
C LEU A 122 -3.49 -14.26 7.00
N VAL A 123 -2.96 -14.16 8.21
CA VAL A 123 -1.69 -14.79 8.56
C VAL A 123 -1.75 -16.30 8.33
N GLY A 124 -0.81 -16.81 7.52
CA GLY A 124 -0.78 -18.21 7.11
C GLY A 124 -1.65 -18.55 5.87
N VAL A 125 -2.53 -17.64 5.46
CA VAL A 125 -3.40 -17.79 4.27
C VAL A 125 -2.87 -16.99 3.10
N ALA A 126 -2.62 -15.69 3.30
CA ALA A 126 -2.07 -14.81 2.29
C ALA A 126 -0.56 -14.61 2.46
N LYS A 127 0.14 -14.50 1.34
CA LYS A 127 1.59 -14.28 1.29
C LYS A 127 1.87 -13.02 0.46
N PRO A 128 1.98 -11.83 1.08
CA PRO A 128 2.16 -10.58 0.35
C PRO A 128 3.31 -10.59 -0.64
N GLY A 129 4.42 -11.24 -0.31
CA GLY A 129 5.56 -11.38 -1.22
C GLY A 129 5.25 -12.06 -2.56
N ASN A 130 4.13 -12.78 -2.66
CA ASN A 130 3.71 -13.42 -3.91
C ASN A 130 2.83 -12.51 -4.78
N PHE A 131 2.34 -11.38 -4.23
CA PHE A 131 1.45 -10.46 -4.97
C PHE A 131 2.22 -9.35 -5.70
N GLY A 132 3.47 -9.11 -5.31
CA GLY A 132 4.32 -8.11 -5.94
C GLY A 132 4.50 -6.78 -5.19
N PRO A 133 3.98 -6.54 -3.96
CA PRO A 133 4.29 -5.31 -3.25
C PRO A 133 5.78 -5.25 -2.85
N ASP A 134 6.34 -4.04 -2.88
CA ASP A 134 7.74 -3.78 -2.55
C ASP A 134 7.96 -3.52 -1.06
N VAL A 135 6.98 -2.89 -0.43
CA VAL A 135 6.97 -2.57 1.00
C VAL A 135 5.61 -2.91 1.60
N CYS A 136 5.62 -3.54 2.76
CA CYS A 136 4.41 -3.84 3.51
C CYS A 136 4.63 -3.55 4.99
N HIS A 137 3.63 -2.92 5.65
CA HIS A 137 3.56 -2.98 7.10
C HIS A 137 2.42 -3.90 7.54
N ILE A 138 2.58 -4.53 8.68
CA ILE A 138 1.58 -5.41 9.30
C ILE A 138 1.39 -4.97 10.74
N ASN A 139 0.14 -4.87 11.17
CA ASN A 139 -0.21 -4.63 12.56
C ASN A 139 -0.73 -5.95 13.18
N SER A 140 0.10 -6.58 14.00
CA SER A 140 -0.25 -7.86 14.65
C SER A 140 -1.15 -7.72 15.89
N VAL A 141 -1.49 -6.49 16.30
CA VAL A 141 -2.23 -6.20 17.55
C VAL A 141 -3.69 -5.84 17.30
N SER A 142 -4.07 -5.54 16.06
CA SER A 142 -5.45 -5.12 15.71
C SER A 142 -6.50 -6.19 16.00
N TYR A 143 -6.11 -7.47 16.00
CA TYR A 143 -6.99 -8.59 16.29
C TYR A 143 -6.42 -9.42 17.45
N THR A 144 -6.91 -9.18 18.65
CA THR A 144 -6.44 -9.86 19.87
C THR A 144 -6.62 -11.38 19.84
N HIS A 145 -7.61 -11.87 19.09
CA HIS A 145 -7.85 -13.31 18.94
C HIS A 145 -6.75 -14.05 18.17
N LEU A 146 -5.88 -13.35 17.44
CA LEU A 146 -4.72 -13.95 16.76
C LEU A 146 -3.54 -14.18 17.72
N THR A 147 -3.44 -13.38 18.77
CA THR A 147 -2.32 -13.43 19.72
C THR A 147 -2.67 -14.18 21.00
N LEU A 148 -3.88 -14.01 21.54
CA LEU A 148 -4.31 -14.64 22.77
C LEU A 148 -4.26 -16.18 22.75
N PRO A 149 -4.75 -16.89 21.71
CA PRO A 149 -4.64 -18.34 21.65
C PRO A 149 -3.19 -18.86 21.62
N THR A 150 -2.27 -18.06 21.10
CA THR A 150 -0.84 -18.42 21.06
C THR A 150 -0.20 -18.29 22.44
N ILE A 151 -0.62 -17.31 23.23
CA ILE A 151 -0.12 -17.09 24.59
C ILE A 151 -0.57 -18.19 25.55
N PHE A 152 -1.77 -18.73 25.37
CA PHE A 152 -2.33 -19.77 26.25
C PHE A 152 -1.93 -21.21 25.87
N ARG A 153 -1.14 -21.42 24.83
CA ARG A 153 -0.68 -22.74 24.38
C ARG A 153 0.79 -23.04 24.73
N VAL A 154 1.39 -22.21 25.56
CA VAL A 154 2.75 -22.44 26.09
C VAL A 154 2.67 -23.09 27.46
#